data_73c869c046cebbbd2647c8d0ea51c7b2
#
_entry.id   73c869c046cebbbd2647c8d0ea51c7b2
#
_cell.length_a   1.000
_cell.length_b   1.000
_cell.length_c   1.000
_cell.angle_alpha   90.00
_cell.angle_beta   90.00
_cell.angle_gamma   90.00
#
_symmetry.space_group_name_H-M   'P 1'
#
loop_
_entity.id
_entity.type
_entity.pdbx_description
1 polymer ?
#
loop_
_entity_poly.entity_id
_entity_poly.type
_entity_poly.pdbx_seq_one_letter_code
_entity_poly.pdbx_strand_id
1 'polypeptide(L)'
;MKETCKHTVLLLVVLVIFSSCELFKSQEEKVIIARVNGEYLYKSDFINDYPGSLSEPDSLLFSNQYINNWATKQLLKQRAEINLDQEKLSDFDKLAEDYKLDLYTNAYMNALIVKKIDTIITKSEYDSLFKHTKQNFKLNEELLRFRSITINKNHSDIKSIEKRFRRFDSIDRIVLDSLSIQFHSFMLNDSVWVKKSQLLQKLPIIANNTDSHLLKKSNFIQFEDSIRLYLVQINDLLKRNEPAPQDYMTQTLKQIILNKRKLKLIKQLETEVRKDAIQNQEFEIFN
;
A
#
# COMPACT_ATOMS: atom_id res chain seq x y z
N MET A 1 -8.08 -53.95 -46.86
CA MET A 1 -7.54 -53.96 -45.50
C MET A 1 -6.07 -53.52 -45.35
N LYS A 2 -5.16 -53.70 -46.33
CA LYS A 2 -3.76 -53.24 -46.24
C LYS A 2 -3.54 -51.74 -46.50
N GLU A 3 -4.38 -51.09 -47.28
CA GLU A 3 -4.23 -49.66 -47.58
C GLU A 3 -4.81 -48.77 -46.48
N THR A 4 -5.91 -49.16 -45.85
CA THR A 4 -6.50 -48.43 -44.73
C THR A 4 -5.58 -48.36 -43.49
N CYS A 5 -4.80 -49.44 -43.26
CA CYS A 5 -3.83 -49.55 -42.18
C CYS A 5 -2.61 -48.61 -42.41
N LYS A 6 -2.19 -48.35 -43.66
CA LYS A 6 -1.11 -47.39 -43.98
C LYS A 6 -1.52 -45.94 -43.74
N HIS A 7 -2.76 -45.60 -44.07
CA HIS A 7 -3.25 -44.21 -43.83
C HIS A 7 -3.48 -43.92 -42.35
N THR A 8 -3.94 -44.88 -41.56
CA THR A 8 -4.06 -44.72 -40.10
C THR A 8 -2.71 -44.61 -39.41
N VAL A 9 -1.70 -45.38 -39.82
CA VAL A 9 -0.34 -45.24 -39.27
C VAL A 9 0.31 -43.92 -39.67
N LEU A 10 0.12 -43.47 -40.91
CA LEU A 10 0.62 -42.16 -41.35
C LEU A 10 -0.04 -41.00 -40.59
N LEU A 11 -1.36 -41.09 -40.34
CA LEU A 11 -2.10 -40.05 -39.56
C LEU A 11 -1.64 -40.01 -38.11
N LEU A 12 -1.32 -41.17 -37.50
CA LEU A 12 -0.80 -41.25 -36.13
C LEU A 12 0.62 -40.67 -36.00
N VAL A 13 1.48 -40.88 -37.00
CA VAL A 13 2.84 -40.30 -37.04
C VAL A 13 2.80 -38.76 -37.21
N VAL A 14 1.87 -38.26 -38.04
CA VAL A 14 1.68 -36.79 -38.18
C VAL A 14 1.17 -36.16 -36.89
N LEU A 15 0.29 -36.83 -36.13
CA LEU A 15 -0.22 -36.34 -34.84
C LEU A 15 0.87 -36.25 -33.77
N VAL A 16 1.85 -37.17 -33.78
CA VAL A 16 3.00 -37.12 -32.83
C VAL A 16 3.99 -36.00 -33.14
N ILE A 17 4.09 -35.56 -34.40
CA ILE A 17 4.98 -34.47 -34.80
C ILE A 17 4.42 -33.13 -34.36
N PHE A 18 3.10 -32.95 -34.28
CA PHE A 18 2.47 -31.70 -33.81
C PHE A 18 2.48 -31.53 -32.28
N SER A 19 2.66 -32.59 -31.50
CA SER A 19 2.75 -32.47 -30.02
C SER A 19 4.16 -32.20 -29.50
N SER A 20 5.17 -32.07 -30.39
CA SER A 20 6.57 -31.85 -30.00
C SER A 20 6.96 -30.37 -29.84
N CYS A 21 6.06 -29.40 -30.10
CA CYS A 21 6.38 -27.96 -30.07
C CYS A 21 6.40 -27.31 -28.68
N GLU A 22 5.97 -27.98 -27.61
CA GLU A 22 6.01 -27.39 -26.25
C GLU A 22 7.26 -27.75 -25.43
N LEU A 23 8.12 -28.62 -25.92
CA LEU A 23 9.33 -29.08 -25.23
C LEU A 23 10.57 -28.22 -25.52
N PHE A 24 10.51 -27.27 -26.45
CA PHE A 24 11.53 -26.26 -26.66
C PHE A 24 11.16 -24.94 -25.98
N LYS A 25 11.04 -24.93 -24.66
CA LYS A 25 11.35 -23.69 -23.92
C LYS A 25 12.83 -23.44 -24.18
N SER A 26 13.12 -22.39 -24.97
CA SER A 26 14.49 -21.89 -25.15
C SER A 26 15.10 -21.75 -23.75
N GLN A 27 16.06 -22.58 -23.38
CA GLN A 27 16.96 -22.27 -22.30
C GLN A 27 17.60 -20.95 -22.73
N GLU A 28 17.22 -19.84 -22.11
CA GLU A 28 17.96 -18.59 -22.23
C GLU A 28 19.40 -18.96 -21.89
N GLU A 29 20.30 -18.87 -22.87
CA GLU A 29 21.73 -19.06 -22.61
C GLU A 29 22.12 -18.11 -21.50
N LYS A 30 22.45 -18.67 -20.34
CA LYS A 30 22.88 -17.88 -19.18
C LYS A 30 24.24 -17.25 -19.54
N VAL A 31 24.21 -16.05 -20.09
CA VAL A 31 25.42 -15.31 -20.46
C VAL A 31 26.17 -14.93 -19.18
N ILE A 32 27.36 -15.51 -19.01
CA ILE A 32 28.27 -15.23 -17.89
C ILE A 32 29.00 -13.92 -18.17
N ILE A 33 28.99 -12.99 -17.23
CA ILE A 33 29.68 -11.70 -17.33
C ILE A 33 30.87 -11.58 -16.39
N ALA A 34 30.92 -12.37 -15.31
CA ALA A 34 32.07 -12.47 -14.41
C ALA A 34 32.10 -13.83 -13.70
N ARG A 35 33.30 -14.19 -13.18
CA ARG A 35 33.50 -15.42 -12.39
C ARG A 35 34.49 -15.14 -11.26
N VAL A 36 34.18 -15.66 -10.08
CA VAL A 36 35.11 -15.77 -8.94
C VAL A 36 35.14 -17.21 -8.50
N ASN A 37 36.28 -17.90 -8.75
CA ASN A 37 36.41 -19.35 -8.51
C ASN A 37 35.29 -20.18 -9.15
N GLY A 38 34.42 -20.83 -8.37
CA GLY A 38 33.28 -21.63 -8.86
C GLY A 38 31.98 -20.85 -8.99
N GLU A 39 31.93 -19.58 -8.57
CA GLU A 39 30.70 -18.75 -8.59
C GLU A 39 30.68 -17.92 -9.88
N TYR A 40 29.50 -17.82 -10.49
CA TYR A 40 29.29 -17.10 -11.75
C TYR A 40 28.29 -15.96 -11.56
N LEU A 41 28.61 -14.80 -12.14
CA LEU A 41 27.68 -13.70 -12.29
C LEU A 41 27.07 -13.75 -13.68
N TYR A 42 25.75 -13.85 -13.76
CA TYR A 42 25.03 -13.89 -15.02
C TYR A 42 24.53 -12.50 -15.43
N LYS A 43 24.39 -12.30 -16.73
CA LYS A 43 23.88 -11.05 -17.30
C LYS A 43 22.44 -10.77 -16.84
N SER A 44 21.63 -11.80 -16.60
CA SER A 44 20.27 -11.67 -16.04
C SER A 44 20.28 -10.97 -14.68
N ASP A 45 21.21 -11.33 -13.81
CA ASP A 45 21.31 -10.78 -12.46
C ASP A 45 21.70 -9.30 -12.51
N PHE A 46 22.65 -8.98 -13.41
CA PHE A 46 23.04 -7.60 -13.66
C PHE A 46 21.90 -6.73 -14.22
N ILE A 47 21.13 -7.26 -15.18
CA ILE A 47 20.03 -6.51 -15.81
C ILE A 47 18.92 -6.19 -14.79
N ASN A 48 18.63 -7.08 -13.85
CA ASN A 48 17.62 -6.86 -12.83
C ASN A 48 17.96 -5.67 -11.91
N ASP A 49 19.24 -5.41 -11.69
CA ASP A 49 19.72 -4.32 -10.83
C ASP A 49 20.09 -3.06 -11.63
N TYR A 50 20.02 -3.12 -12.97
CA TYR A 50 20.41 -2.02 -13.84
C TYR A 50 19.33 -0.93 -13.89
N PRO A 51 19.62 0.35 -13.60
CA PRO A 51 18.63 1.43 -13.50
C PRO A 51 18.05 1.94 -14.81
N GLY A 52 18.36 1.33 -15.95
CA GLY A 52 17.66 1.47 -17.23
C GLY A 52 17.82 2.78 -18.02
N SER A 53 18.35 3.87 -17.44
CA SER A 53 18.37 5.21 -18.06
C SER A 53 19.70 5.95 -17.89
N LEU A 54 20.81 5.23 -18.02
CA LEU A 54 22.15 5.83 -17.90
C LEU A 54 22.72 6.25 -19.26
N SER A 55 23.56 7.30 -19.26
CA SER A 55 24.40 7.62 -20.41
C SER A 55 25.42 6.50 -20.67
N GLU A 56 25.99 6.41 -21.89
CA GLU A 56 26.99 5.37 -22.19
C GLU A 56 28.18 5.37 -21.19
N PRO A 57 28.81 6.51 -20.84
CA PRO A 57 29.90 6.52 -19.86
C PRO A 57 29.45 6.05 -18.46
N ASP A 58 28.25 6.48 -18.02
CA ASP A 58 27.71 6.12 -16.71
C ASP A 58 27.34 4.62 -16.67
N SER A 59 26.83 4.08 -17.76
CA SER A 59 26.53 2.66 -17.91
C SER A 59 27.78 1.79 -17.77
N LEU A 60 28.88 2.18 -18.40
CA LEU A 60 30.15 1.46 -18.29
C LEU A 60 30.73 1.53 -16.88
N LEU A 61 30.67 2.71 -16.26
CA LEU A 61 31.09 2.90 -14.87
C LEU A 61 30.26 2.04 -13.90
N PHE A 62 28.93 2.08 -14.04
CA PHE A 62 28.03 1.27 -13.25
C PHE A 62 28.33 -0.23 -13.40
N SER A 63 28.48 -0.71 -14.63
CA SER A 63 28.77 -2.12 -14.92
C SER A 63 30.07 -2.58 -14.26
N ASN A 64 31.14 -1.80 -14.39
CA ASN A 64 32.42 -2.10 -13.77
C ASN A 64 32.32 -2.11 -12.25
N GLN A 65 31.62 -1.14 -11.67
CA GLN A 65 31.45 -1.04 -10.23
C GLN A 65 30.60 -2.19 -9.69
N TYR A 66 29.53 -2.57 -10.40
CA TYR A 66 28.66 -3.69 -10.05
C TYR A 66 29.45 -5.02 -10.02
N ILE A 67 30.18 -5.31 -11.11
CA ILE A 67 31.01 -6.52 -11.23
C ILE A 67 32.06 -6.57 -10.13
N ASN A 68 32.78 -5.47 -9.90
CA ASN A 68 33.82 -5.40 -8.86
C ASN A 68 33.23 -5.59 -7.46
N ASN A 69 32.08 -4.99 -7.17
CA ASN A 69 31.39 -5.14 -5.89
C ASN A 69 30.94 -6.59 -5.68
N TRP A 70 30.36 -7.21 -6.72
CA TRP A 70 29.97 -8.62 -6.68
C TRP A 70 31.16 -9.52 -6.42
N ALA A 71 32.26 -9.34 -7.20
CA ALA A 71 33.47 -10.14 -7.04
C ALA A 71 34.08 -9.99 -5.63
N THR A 72 34.14 -8.77 -5.12
CA THR A 72 34.63 -8.49 -3.76
C THR A 72 33.79 -9.21 -2.71
N LYS A 73 32.47 -9.17 -2.83
CA LYS A 73 31.56 -9.88 -1.91
C LYS A 73 31.78 -11.40 -1.94
N GLN A 74 31.96 -12.00 -3.12
CA GLN A 74 32.25 -13.43 -3.25
C GLN A 74 33.59 -13.81 -2.61
N LEU A 75 34.63 -13.02 -2.86
CA LEU A 75 35.97 -13.23 -2.25
C LEU A 75 35.93 -13.08 -0.72
N LEU A 76 35.20 -12.09 -0.20
CA LEU A 76 35.03 -11.91 1.25
C LEU A 76 34.24 -13.05 1.89
N LYS A 77 33.19 -13.54 1.22
CA LYS A 77 32.44 -14.71 1.66
C LYS A 77 33.31 -15.93 1.79
N GLN A 78 34.12 -16.24 0.77
CA GLN A 78 35.06 -17.37 0.80
C GLN A 78 36.15 -17.21 1.91
N ARG A 79 36.58 -15.98 2.14
CA ARG A 79 37.49 -15.71 3.26
C ARG A 79 36.83 -15.90 4.62
N ALA A 80 35.57 -15.50 4.74
CA ALA A 80 34.80 -15.71 5.95
C ALA A 80 34.59 -17.20 6.25
N GLU A 81 34.27 -18.01 5.24
CA GLU A 81 34.12 -19.47 5.34
C GLU A 81 35.40 -20.18 5.84
N ILE A 82 36.57 -19.62 5.54
CA ILE A 82 37.85 -20.18 5.99
C ILE A 82 38.26 -19.68 7.39
N ASN A 83 37.96 -18.41 7.71
CA ASN A 83 38.54 -17.74 8.88
C ASN A 83 37.55 -17.55 10.05
N LEU A 84 36.27 -17.78 9.88
CA LEU A 84 35.31 -17.71 10.95
C LEU A 84 35.14 -19.08 11.62
N ASP A 85 34.77 -19.05 12.91
CA ASP A 85 34.46 -20.25 13.67
C ASP A 85 33.31 -21.00 13.06
N GLN A 86 33.38 -22.36 13.03
CA GLN A 86 32.38 -23.23 12.45
C GLN A 86 31.01 -23.08 13.12
N GLU A 87 30.98 -22.83 14.43
CA GLU A 87 29.73 -22.55 15.19
C GLU A 87 29.01 -21.33 14.58
N LYS A 88 29.76 -20.27 14.35
CA LYS A 88 29.23 -19.00 13.77
C LYS A 88 28.69 -19.17 12.34
N LEU A 89 29.38 -19.96 11.53
CA LEU A 89 28.95 -20.28 10.18
C LEU A 89 27.65 -21.10 10.21
N SER A 90 27.58 -22.10 11.08
CA SER A 90 26.36 -22.91 11.28
C SER A 90 25.16 -22.04 11.75
N ASP A 91 25.39 -21.06 12.62
CA ASP A 91 24.35 -20.13 13.07
C ASP A 91 23.85 -19.26 11.90
N PHE A 92 24.76 -18.80 11.03
CA PHE A 92 24.37 -18.03 9.85
C PHE A 92 23.57 -18.86 8.84
N ASP A 93 23.97 -20.10 8.60
CA ASP A 93 23.25 -21.02 7.72
C ASP A 93 21.83 -21.29 8.26
N LYS A 94 21.71 -21.52 9.57
CA LYS A 94 20.42 -21.70 10.24
C LYS A 94 19.54 -20.45 10.09
N LEU A 95 20.09 -19.26 10.36
CA LEU A 95 19.35 -18.01 10.19
C LEU A 95 18.87 -17.80 8.73
N ALA A 96 19.71 -18.16 7.76
CA ALA A 96 19.36 -18.06 6.35
C ALA A 96 18.23 -19.05 5.96
N GLU A 97 18.28 -20.29 6.45
CA GLU A 97 17.22 -21.29 6.21
C GLU A 97 15.92 -20.92 6.94
N ASP A 98 15.96 -20.45 8.18
CA ASP A 98 14.80 -19.98 8.94
C ASP A 98 14.13 -18.80 8.20
N TYR A 99 14.93 -17.84 7.71
CA TYR A 99 14.42 -16.71 6.94
C TYR A 99 13.77 -17.14 5.61
N LYS A 100 14.38 -18.07 4.91
CA LYS A 100 13.83 -18.65 3.67
C LYS A 100 12.51 -19.37 3.92
N LEU A 101 12.43 -20.14 5.00
CA LEU A 101 11.19 -20.80 5.44
C LEU A 101 10.10 -19.78 5.72
N ASP A 102 10.42 -18.71 6.45
CA ASP A 102 9.50 -17.62 6.74
C ASP A 102 9.00 -16.91 5.48
N LEU A 103 9.89 -16.66 4.49
CA LEU A 103 9.49 -16.07 3.22
C LEU A 103 8.48 -16.94 2.47
N TYR A 104 8.73 -18.24 2.37
CA TYR A 104 7.84 -19.18 1.67
C TYR A 104 6.50 -19.34 2.38
N THR A 105 6.52 -19.54 3.70
CA THR A 105 5.29 -19.70 4.49
C THR A 105 4.45 -18.46 4.48
N ASN A 106 5.06 -17.28 4.64
CA ASN A 106 4.36 -15.99 4.59
C ASN A 106 3.80 -15.70 3.19
N ALA A 107 4.56 -15.96 2.13
CA ALA A 107 4.10 -15.77 0.75
C ALA A 107 2.90 -16.66 0.43
N TYR A 108 2.98 -17.96 0.77
CA TYR A 108 1.90 -18.91 0.57
C TYR A 108 0.66 -18.57 1.40
N MET A 109 0.85 -18.26 2.68
CA MET A 109 -0.23 -17.87 3.58
C MET A 109 -0.94 -16.60 3.08
N ASN A 110 -0.19 -15.58 2.64
CA ASN A 110 -0.75 -14.36 2.09
C ASN A 110 -1.55 -14.62 0.80
N ALA A 111 -1.07 -15.48 -0.08
CA ALA A 111 -1.80 -15.88 -1.30
C ALA A 111 -3.13 -16.56 -0.96
N LEU A 112 -3.16 -17.46 0.02
CA LEU A 112 -4.39 -18.08 0.51
C LEU A 112 -5.35 -17.09 1.15
N ILE A 113 -4.83 -16.16 1.95
CA ILE A 113 -5.63 -15.12 2.61
C ILE A 113 -6.30 -14.23 1.56
N VAL A 114 -5.55 -13.72 0.58
CA VAL A 114 -6.10 -12.87 -0.49
C VAL A 114 -7.23 -13.58 -1.24
N LYS A 115 -7.11 -14.88 -1.45
CA LYS A 115 -8.11 -15.69 -2.16
C LYS A 115 -9.35 -16.01 -1.31
N LYS A 116 -9.20 -16.20 0.01
CA LYS A 116 -10.27 -16.72 0.88
C LYS A 116 -10.91 -15.68 1.79
N ILE A 117 -10.27 -14.51 2.02
CA ILE A 117 -10.78 -13.52 2.97
C ILE A 117 -12.05 -12.86 2.45
N ASP A 118 -13.09 -12.83 3.28
CA ASP A 118 -14.28 -12.01 3.01
C ASP A 118 -14.00 -10.55 3.34
N THR A 119 -14.07 -9.69 2.34
CA THR A 119 -13.83 -8.23 2.45
C THR A 119 -15.12 -7.42 2.52
N ILE A 120 -16.29 -8.07 2.37
CA ILE A 120 -17.59 -7.39 2.47
C ILE A 120 -17.92 -7.20 3.94
N ILE A 121 -18.08 -5.96 4.35
CA ILE A 121 -18.41 -5.59 5.73
C ILE A 121 -19.79 -4.95 5.73
N THR A 122 -20.67 -5.47 6.55
CA THR A 122 -22.04 -4.95 6.67
C THR A 122 -22.10 -3.75 7.61
N LYS A 123 -23.12 -2.90 7.43
CA LYS A 123 -23.36 -1.78 8.35
C LYS A 123 -23.54 -2.26 9.80
N SER A 124 -24.20 -3.39 9.98
CA SER A 124 -24.40 -3.98 11.31
C SER A 124 -23.11 -4.35 12.02
N GLU A 125 -22.09 -4.84 11.27
CA GLU A 125 -20.78 -5.15 11.84
C GLU A 125 -20.03 -3.87 12.27
N TYR A 126 -20.10 -2.80 11.45
CA TYR A 126 -19.54 -1.50 11.83
C TYR A 126 -20.20 -0.96 13.11
N ASP A 127 -21.53 -0.95 13.15
CA ASP A 127 -22.30 -0.41 14.26
C ASP A 127 -22.05 -1.22 15.55
N SER A 128 -22.00 -2.54 15.44
CA SER A 128 -21.70 -3.44 16.56
C SER A 128 -20.29 -3.24 17.09
N LEU A 129 -19.29 -3.21 16.21
CA LEU A 129 -17.90 -2.97 16.63
C LEU A 129 -17.74 -1.60 17.27
N PHE A 130 -18.27 -0.56 16.65
CA PHE A 130 -18.20 0.80 17.19
C PHE A 130 -18.85 0.90 18.57
N LYS A 131 -20.05 0.33 18.75
CA LYS A 131 -20.77 0.33 20.04
C LYS A 131 -19.91 -0.27 21.17
N HIS A 132 -19.20 -1.37 20.89
CA HIS A 132 -18.39 -2.07 21.90
C HIS A 132 -17.04 -1.39 22.15
N THR A 133 -16.52 -0.62 21.20
CA THR A 133 -15.15 -0.06 21.25
C THR A 133 -15.11 1.45 21.36
N LYS A 134 -16.25 2.15 21.30
CA LYS A 134 -16.34 3.62 21.28
C LYS A 134 -15.50 4.29 22.37
N GLN A 135 -15.47 3.74 23.56
CA GLN A 135 -14.73 4.31 24.71
C GLN A 135 -13.20 4.21 24.53
N ASN A 136 -12.74 3.32 23.68
CA ASN A 136 -11.31 3.10 23.42
C ASN A 136 -10.78 4.07 22.35
N PHE A 137 -11.68 4.66 21.55
CA PHE A 137 -11.30 5.59 20.46
C PHE A 137 -11.46 7.04 20.90
N LYS A 138 -10.47 7.53 21.61
CA LYS A 138 -10.39 8.95 21.99
C LYS A 138 -9.55 9.72 20.99
N LEU A 139 -9.99 10.93 20.69
CA LEU A 139 -9.29 11.83 19.79
C LEU A 139 -7.92 12.24 20.37
N ASN A 140 -6.87 12.12 19.59
CA ASN A 140 -5.53 12.58 19.96
C ASN A 140 -5.30 14.06 19.62
N GLU A 141 -6.17 14.64 18.78
CA GLU A 141 -6.21 16.07 18.43
C GLU A 141 -7.66 16.52 18.17
N GLU A 142 -7.86 17.83 18.03
CA GLU A 142 -9.18 18.37 17.71
C GLU A 142 -9.60 18.03 16.28
N LEU A 143 -10.87 17.67 16.10
CA LEU A 143 -11.50 17.48 14.79
C LEU A 143 -12.47 18.60 14.50
N LEU A 144 -12.52 19.00 13.24
CA LEU A 144 -13.39 20.03 12.73
C LEU A 144 -14.21 19.54 11.55
N ARG A 145 -15.46 19.94 11.47
CA ARG A 145 -16.23 19.99 10.24
C ARG A 145 -16.28 21.43 9.76
N PHE A 146 -15.76 21.69 8.59
CA PHE A 146 -15.67 23.04 8.07
C PHE A 146 -15.80 23.08 6.55
N ARG A 147 -16.14 24.24 6.03
CA ARG A 147 -15.98 24.58 4.62
C ARG A 147 -15.14 25.82 4.49
N SER A 148 -14.46 25.96 3.35
CA SER A 148 -13.60 27.12 3.07
C SER A 148 -13.57 27.47 1.60
N ILE A 149 -13.38 28.75 1.31
CA ILE A 149 -13.06 29.30 -0.01
C ILE A 149 -11.92 30.29 0.15
N THR A 150 -10.94 30.21 -0.73
CA THR A 150 -9.90 31.23 -0.90
C THR A 150 -10.04 31.81 -2.31
N ILE A 151 -10.25 33.11 -2.40
CA ILE A 151 -10.52 33.82 -3.66
C ILE A 151 -9.72 35.13 -3.72
N ASN A 152 -9.50 35.67 -4.92
CA ASN A 152 -8.92 37.00 -5.05
C ASN A 152 -9.84 38.05 -4.42
N LYS A 153 -9.29 38.90 -3.55
CA LYS A 153 -10.08 39.91 -2.83
C LYS A 153 -10.75 40.99 -3.71
N ASN A 154 -10.26 41.14 -4.94
CA ASN A 154 -10.82 42.07 -5.94
C ASN A 154 -11.77 41.36 -6.93
N HIS A 155 -12.25 40.17 -6.61
CA HIS A 155 -13.19 39.46 -7.46
C HIS A 155 -14.53 40.23 -7.57
N SER A 156 -15.08 40.37 -8.79
CA SER A 156 -16.29 41.13 -9.07
C SER A 156 -17.51 40.67 -8.24
N ASP A 157 -17.65 39.36 -8.03
CA ASP A 157 -18.83 38.76 -7.42
C ASP A 157 -18.64 38.40 -5.94
N ILE A 158 -17.64 38.98 -5.27
CA ILE A 158 -17.24 38.62 -3.91
C ILE A 158 -18.42 38.64 -2.90
N LYS A 159 -19.25 39.69 -2.97
CA LYS A 159 -20.43 39.83 -2.08
C LYS A 159 -21.46 38.75 -2.31
N SER A 160 -21.68 38.37 -3.55
CA SER A 160 -22.59 37.27 -3.90
C SER A 160 -22.04 35.94 -3.40
N ILE A 161 -20.75 35.65 -3.61
CA ILE A 161 -20.07 34.44 -3.15
C ILE A 161 -20.11 34.36 -1.62
N GLU A 162 -19.81 35.42 -0.91
CA GLU A 162 -19.86 35.47 0.56
C GLU A 162 -21.28 35.16 1.06
N LYS A 163 -22.29 35.84 0.49
CA LYS A 163 -23.71 35.61 0.87
C LYS A 163 -24.11 34.14 0.68
N ARG A 164 -23.77 33.54 -0.47
CA ARG A 164 -24.03 32.12 -0.75
C ARG A 164 -23.25 31.21 0.17
N PHE A 165 -21.97 31.50 0.41
CA PHE A 165 -21.13 30.73 1.30
C PHE A 165 -21.66 30.70 2.74
N ARG A 166 -22.22 31.82 3.23
CA ARG A 166 -22.83 31.87 4.57
C ARG A 166 -24.14 31.09 4.63
N ARG A 167 -25.04 31.27 3.67
CA ARG A 167 -26.34 30.60 3.64
C ARG A 167 -26.22 29.10 3.36
N PHE A 168 -25.47 28.75 2.33
CA PHE A 168 -25.04 27.40 1.96
C PHE A 168 -26.16 26.38 1.84
N ASP A 169 -27.32 26.78 1.30
CA ASP A 169 -28.41 25.88 0.95
C ASP A 169 -28.06 25.01 -0.30
N SER A 170 -28.96 24.12 -0.71
CA SER A 170 -28.72 23.19 -1.84
C SER A 170 -28.42 23.92 -3.15
N ILE A 171 -29.08 25.08 -3.40
CA ILE A 171 -28.87 25.88 -4.59
C ILE A 171 -27.50 26.58 -4.52
N ASP A 172 -27.17 27.15 -3.35
CA ASP A 172 -25.89 27.82 -3.15
C ASP A 172 -24.69 26.87 -3.31
N ARG A 173 -24.83 25.63 -2.85
CA ARG A 173 -23.78 24.61 -3.04
C ARG A 173 -23.51 24.36 -4.52
N ILE A 174 -24.55 24.18 -5.33
CA ILE A 174 -24.42 23.97 -6.78
C ILE A 174 -23.75 25.18 -7.44
N VAL A 175 -24.18 26.41 -7.08
CA VAL A 175 -23.61 27.64 -7.64
C VAL A 175 -22.15 27.80 -7.23
N LEU A 176 -21.82 27.59 -5.95
CA LEU A 176 -20.43 27.70 -5.47
C LEU A 176 -19.54 26.62 -6.08
N ASP A 177 -20.05 25.43 -6.29
CA ASP A 177 -19.32 24.36 -6.96
C ASP A 177 -19.04 24.70 -8.43
N SER A 178 -20.02 25.26 -9.15
CA SER A 178 -19.82 25.73 -10.53
C SER A 178 -18.84 26.90 -10.65
N LEU A 179 -18.73 27.73 -9.61
CA LEU A 179 -17.75 28.84 -9.54
C LEU A 179 -16.37 28.38 -9.06
N SER A 180 -16.22 27.13 -8.67
CA SER A 180 -14.98 26.62 -8.02
C SER A 180 -13.71 26.81 -8.82
N ILE A 181 -13.80 26.84 -10.16
CA ILE A 181 -12.67 27.12 -11.05
C ILE A 181 -12.06 28.51 -10.86
N GLN A 182 -12.85 29.46 -10.32
CA GLN A 182 -12.41 30.84 -10.03
C GLN A 182 -11.78 30.98 -8.64
N PHE A 183 -11.87 29.93 -7.81
CA PHE A 183 -11.29 29.92 -6.47
C PHE A 183 -9.84 29.46 -6.52
N HIS A 184 -9.00 30.11 -5.72
CA HIS A 184 -7.62 29.67 -5.57
C HIS A 184 -7.53 28.32 -4.85
N SER A 185 -8.37 28.13 -3.83
CA SER A 185 -8.59 26.83 -3.17
C SER A 185 -9.98 26.82 -2.54
N PHE A 186 -10.55 25.64 -2.41
CA PHE A 186 -11.85 25.49 -1.77
C PHE A 186 -12.00 24.10 -1.13
N MET A 187 -12.91 24.02 -0.17
CA MET A 187 -13.44 22.82 0.42
C MET A 187 -14.91 23.08 0.76
N LEU A 188 -15.83 22.56 -0.03
CA LEU A 188 -17.26 22.77 0.12
C LEU A 188 -17.98 21.60 0.79
N ASN A 189 -17.31 20.45 0.99
CA ASN A 189 -17.86 19.35 1.74
C ASN A 189 -17.62 19.53 3.25
N ASP A 190 -18.59 20.08 3.94
CA ASP A 190 -18.55 20.38 5.37
C ASP A 190 -19.12 19.27 6.27
N SER A 191 -19.39 18.09 5.71
CA SER A 191 -19.88 16.91 6.46
C SER A 191 -18.75 15.97 6.90
N VAL A 192 -17.51 16.19 6.42
CA VAL A 192 -16.35 15.34 6.73
C VAL A 192 -15.58 15.91 7.92
N TRP A 193 -15.19 15.02 8.85
CA TRP A 193 -14.29 15.38 9.94
C TRP A 193 -12.86 15.46 9.45
N VAL A 194 -12.21 16.56 9.76
CA VAL A 194 -10.82 16.87 9.39
C VAL A 194 -10.05 17.24 10.66
N LYS A 195 -8.82 16.81 10.75
CA LYS A 195 -7.92 17.17 11.85
C LYS A 195 -7.62 18.67 11.82
N LYS A 196 -7.56 19.30 13.00
CA LYS A 196 -7.19 20.70 13.12
C LYS A 196 -5.84 21.00 12.47
N SER A 197 -4.87 20.11 12.63
CA SER A 197 -3.55 20.23 11.99
C SER A 197 -3.63 20.33 10.46
N GLN A 198 -4.54 19.60 9.82
CA GLN A 198 -4.76 19.65 8.37
C GLN A 198 -5.43 20.96 7.92
N LEU A 199 -6.36 21.50 8.72
CA LEU A 199 -6.93 22.84 8.46
C LEU A 199 -5.82 23.91 8.51
N LEU A 200 -5.00 23.91 9.56
CA LEU A 200 -3.93 24.89 9.74
C LEU A 200 -2.86 24.77 8.64
N GLN A 201 -2.58 23.58 8.17
CA GLN A 201 -1.67 23.36 7.03
C GLN A 201 -2.24 23.93 5.72
N LYS A 202 -3.56 23.75 5.49
CA LYS A 202 -4.23 24.28 4.28
C LYS A 202 -4.45 25.80 4.33
N LEU A 203 -4.65 26.34 5.51
CA LEU A 203 -4.93 27.76 5.75
C LEU A 203 -3.96 28.33 6.80
N PRO A 204 -2.67 28.54 6.44
CA PRO A 204 -1.66 29.03 7.39
C PRO A 204 -2.00 30.38 8.00
N ILE A 205 -2.81 31.19 7.33
CA ILE A 205 -3.28 32.49 7.86
C ILE A 205 -4.05 32.33 9.18
N ILE A 206 -4.75 31.19 9.36
CA ILE A 206 -5.45 30.90 10.62
C ILE A 206 -4.44 30.54 11.72
N ALA A 207 -3.37 29.79 11.37
CA ALA A 207 -2.33 29.41 12.32
C ALA A 207 -1.57 30.61 12.90
N ASN A 208 -1.37 31.64 12.08
CA ASN A 208 -0.65 32.86 12.46
C ASN A 208 -1.51 33.83 13.31
N ASN A 209 -2.82 33.65 13.30
CA ASN A 209 -3.73 34.38 14.16
C ASN A 209 -3.87 33.64 15.50
N THR A 210 -3.23 34.17 16.53
CA THR A 210 -3.07 33.55 17.87
C THR A 210 -4.39 33.39 18.64
N ASP A 211 -5.53 33.83 18.09
CA ASP A 211 -6.81 33.79 18.79
C ASP A 211 -7.42 32.39 18.73
N SER A 212 -7.15 31.60 19.78
CA SER A 212 -7.71 30.28 20.00
C SER A 212 -9.25 30.20 19.97
N HIS A 213 -9.90 31.36 20.04
CA HIS A 213 -11.36 31.51 20.02
C HIS A 213 -11.97 31.51 18.61
N LEU A 214 -11.16 31.58 17.56
CA LEU A 214 -11.66 31.56 16.18
C LEU A 214 -12.24 30.20 15.76
N LEU A 215 -11.63 29.13 16.19
CA LEU A 215 -12.07 27.77 15.85
C LEU A 215 -13.13 27.31 16.86
N LYS A 216 -14.35 27.82 16.74
CA LYS A 216 -15.52 27.46 17.54
C LYS A 216 -16.60 26.86 16.64
N LYS A 217 -17.44 26.02 17.22
CA LYS A 217 -18.64 25.50 16.57
C LYS A 217 -19.52 26.64 16.04
N SER A 218 -20.03 26.48 14.83
CA SER A 218 -20.91 27.43 14.14
C SER A 218 -20.31 28.83 13.93
N ASN A 219 -18.98 28.92 13.87
CA ASN A 219 -18.29 30.20 13.68
C ASN A 219 -17.94 30.44 12.21
N PHE A 220 -18.28 31.66 11.74
CA PHE A 220 -17.82 32.16 10.43
C PHE A 220 -16.59 33.04 10.65
N ILE A 221 -15.56 32.80 9.85
CA ILE A 221 -14.27 33.48 9.93
C ILE A 221 -13.95 34.02 8.55
N GLN A 222 -13.52 35.28 8.52
CA GLN A 222 -13.08 35.98 7.33
C GLN A 222 -11.71 36.62 7.59
N PHE A 223 -10.76 36.29 6.71
CA PHE A 223 -9.44 36.93 6.72
C PHE A 223 -9.09 37.44 5.34
N GLU A 224 -8.21 38.45 5.32
CA GLU A 224 -7.64 38.98 4.09
C GLU A 224 -6.12 39.07 4.22
N ASP A 225 -5.44 38.80 3.13
CA ASP A 225 -4.05 39.18 2.93
C ASP A 225 -3.95 40.23 1.82
N SER A 226 -2.76 40.49 1.31
CA SER A 226 -2.53 41.48 0.25
C SER A 226 -3.32 41.18 -1.05
N ILE A 227 -3.63 39.92 -1.33
CA ILE A 227 -4.15 39.46 -2.62
C ILE A 227 -5.47 38.71 -2.45
N ARG A 228 -5.67 37.98 -1.33
CA ARG A 228 -6.70 36.98 -1.17
C ARG A 228 -7.66 37.25 -0.03
N LEU A 229 -8.90 36.84 -0.21
CA LEU A 229 -9.91 36.72 0.82
C LEU A 229 -10.10 35.23 1.16
N TYR A 230 -10.15 34.95 2.44
CA TYR A 230 -10.37 33.60 3.00
C TYR A 230 -11.69 33.61 3.76
N LEU A 231 -12.61 32.76 3.28
CA LEU A 231 -13.90 32.53 3.94
C LEU A 231 -13.86 31.13 4.55
N VAL A 232 -14.10 31.02 5.84
CA VAL A 232 -14.10 29.75 6.56
C VAL A 232 -15.33 29.69 7.45
N GLN A 233 -16.08 28.59 7.36
CA GLN A 233 -17.20 28.30 8.24
C GLN A 233 -16.90 27.04 9.00
N ILE A 234 -16.79 27.13 10.31
CA ILE A 234 -16.69 25.97 11.20
C ILE A 234 -18.12 25.53 11.55
N ASN A 235 -18.48 24.32 11.17
CA ASN A 235 -19.81 23.77 11.46
C ASN A 235 -19.83 23.04 12.81
N ASP A 236 -18.78 22.26 13.07
CA ASP A 236 -18.68 21.50 14.30
C ASP A 236 -17.22 21.34 14.73
N LEU A 237 -17.02 21.10 16.03
CA LEU A 237 -15.71 20.90 16.63
C LEU A 237 -15.81 19.85 17.73
N LEU A 238 -14.89 18.90 17.70
CA LEU A 238 -14.63 17.93 18.77
C LEU A 238 -13.26 18.16 19.36
N LYS A 239 -13.20 18.11 20.68
CA LYS A 239 -11.95 18.37 21.41
C LYS A 239 -11.10 17.11 21.53
N ARG A 240 -9.81 17.31 21.80
CA ARG A 240 -8.91 16.23 22.18
C ARG A 240 -9.49 15.46 23.40
N ASN A 241 -9.32 14.16 23.41
CA ASN A 241 -9.83 13.19 24.40
C ASN A 241 -11.35 12.94 24.35
N GLU A 242 -12.12 13.62 23.50
CA GLU A 242 -13.50 13.23 23.24
C GLU A 242 -13.56 11.91 22.45
N PRO A 243 -14.65 11.14 22.55
CA PRO A 243 -14.85 9.94 21.74
C PRO A 243 -14.90 10.31 20.26
N ALA A 244 -14.13 9.61 19.44
CA ALA A 244 -14.15 9.81 17.99
C ALA A 244 -15.52 9.43 17.41
N PRO A 245 -16.08 10.21 16.48
CA PRO A 245 -17.35 9.89 15.84
C PRO A 245 -17.19 8.71 14.88
N GLN A 246 -18.28 7.94 14.69
CA GLN A 246 -18.25 6.70 13.92
C GLN A 246 -17.87 6.93 12.44
N ASP A 247 -18.36 8.00 11.85
CA ASP A 247 -18.07 8.36 10.45
C ASP A 247 -16.60 8.70 10.24
N TYR A 248 -15.95 9.35 11.21
CA TYR A 248 -14.49 9.55 11.22
C TYR A 248 -13.74 8.22 11.35
N MET A 249 -14.28 7.29 12.14
CA MET A 249 -13.65 6.00 12.45
C MET A 249 -13.89 4.94 11.37
N THR A 250 -14.69 5.19 10.35
CA THR A 250 -15.11 4.18 9.36
C THR A 250 -13.94 3.39 8.78
N GLN A 251 -12.87 4.05 8.35
CA GLN A 251 -11.70 3.36 7.79
C GLN A 251 -10.94 2.55 8.85
N THR A 252 -10.81 3.08 10.05
CA THR A 252 -10.16 2.37 11.17
C THR A 252 -10.95 1.12 11.56
N LEU A 253 -12.27 1.25 11.68
CA LEU A 253 -13.15 0.11 11.99
C LEU A 253 -13.07 -0.97 10.90
N LYS A 254 -13.04 -0.55 9.61
CA LYS A 254 -12.81 -1.46 8.49
C LYS A 254 -11.52 -2.25 8.65
N GLN A 255 -10.43 -1.58 8.93
CA GLN A 255 -9.14 -2.25 9.13
C GLN A 255 -9.16 -3.23 10.31
N ILE A 256 -9.80 -2.86 11.42
CA ILE A 256 -9.92 -3.73 12.59
C ILE A 256 -10.72 -4.99 12.25
N ILE A 257 -11.86 -4.86 11.54
CA ILE A 257 -12.68 -6.01 11.12
C ILE A 257 -11.88 -6.93 10.20
N LEU A 258 -11.24 -6.37 9.17
CA LEU A 258 -10.44 -7.15 8.22
C LEU A 258 -9.24 -7.83 8.88
N ASN A 259 -8.55 -7.14 9.78
CA ASN A 259 -7.45 -7.74 10.54
C ASN A 259 -7.95 -8.89 11.45
N LYS A 260 -9.10 -8.72 12.11
CA LYS A 260 -9.70 -9.80 12.92
C LYS A 260 -10.08 -11.01 12.06
N ARG A 261 -10.66 -10.78 10.87
CA ARG A 261 -10.96 -11.86 9.91
C ARG A 261 -9.68 -12.54 9.41
N LYS A 262 -8.65 -11.74 9.08
CA LYS A 262 -7.34 -12.25 8.65
C LYS A 262 -6.73 -13.16 9.71
N LEU A 263 -6.65 -12.72 10.96
CA LEU A 263 -6.09 -13.52 12.06
C LEU A 263 -6.87 -14.81 12.31
N LYS A 264 -8.21 -14.75 12.24
CA LYS A 264 -9.06 -15.94 12.36
C LYS A 264 -8.80 -16.92 11.21
N LEU A 265 -8.70 -16.43 9.98
CA LEU A 265 -8.43 -17.25 8.80
C LEU A 265 -7.05 -17.89 8.85
N ILE A 266 -6.01 -17.16 9.28
CA ILE A 266 -4.66 -17.70 9.47
C ILE A 266 -4.73 -18.91 10.42
N LYS A 267 -5.34 -18.75 11.59
CA LYS A 267 -5.46 -19.83 12.58
C LYS A 267 -6.23 -21.04 12.05
N GLN A 268 -7.26 -20.81 11.23
CA GLN A 268 -8.00 -21.88 10.57
C GLN A 268 -7.12 -22.63 9.56
N LEU A 269 -6.43 -21.90 8.67
CA LEU A 269 -5.54 -22.49 7.67
C LEU A 269 -4.39 -23.29 8.30
N GLU A 270 -3.74 -22.77 9.35
CA GLU A 270 -2.71 -23.50 10.09
C GLU A 270 -3.25 -24.79 10.72
N THR A 271 -4.49 -24.76 11.19
CA THR A 271 -5.13 -25.95 11.77
C THR A 271 -5.49 -26.97 10.69
N GLU A 272 -6.00 -26.51 9.54
CA GLU A 272 -6.31 -27.36 8.39
C GLU A 272 -5.05 -28.06 7.88
N VAL A 273 -3.96 -27.32 7.64
CA VAL A 273 -2.69 -27.88 7.14
C VAL A 273 -2.14 -28.96 8.09
N ARG A 274 -2.14 -28.70 9.41
CA ARG A 274 -1.67 -29.71 10.38
C ARG A 274 -2.56 -30.93 10.41
N LYS A 275 -3.88 -30.75 10.34
CA LYS A 275 -4.84 -31.86 10.34
C LYS A 275 -4.66 -32.74 9.11
N ASP A 276 -4.51 -32.12 7.94
CA ASP A 276 -4.31 -32.84 6.68
C ASP A 276 -2.98 -33.60 6.71
N ALA A 277 -1.91 -32.99 7.21
CA ALA A 277 -0.60 -33.63 7.35
C ALA A 277 -0.64 -34.86 8.29
N ILE A 278 -1.39 -34.79 9.40
CA ILE A 278 -1.59 -35.95 10.30
C ILE A 278 -2.38 -37.04 9.58
N GLN A 279 -3.44 -36.72 8.86
CA GLN A 279 -4.25 -37.71 8.14
C GLN A 279 -3.47 -38.42 7.01
N ASN A 280 -2.56 -37.66 6.36
CA ASN A 280 -1.73 -38.20 5.26
C ASN A 280 -0.42 -38.84 5.77
N GLN A 281 -0.19 -38.92 7.08
CA GLN A 281 1.05 -39.43 7.69
C GLN A 281 2.31 -38.64 7.27
N GLU A 282 2.14 -37.34 7.01
CA GLU A 282 3.22 -36.38 6.68
C GLU A 282 3.79 -35.70 7.93
N PHE A 283 3.13 -35.86 9.09
CA PHE A 283 3.54 -35.27 10.37
C PHE A 283 3.49 -36.32 11.47
N GLU A 284 4.64 -36.57 12.08
CA GLU A 284 4.82 -37.47 13.20
C GLU A 284 5.59 -36.78 14.34
N ILE A 285 5.25 -37.16 15.58
CA ILE A 285 5.95 -36.71 16.77
C ILE A 285 6.69 -37.89 17.38
N PHE A 286 8.00 -37.79 17.48
CA PHE A 286 8.84 -38.79 18.17
C PHE A 286 9.16 -38.26 19.56
N ASN A 287 8.75 -39.02 20.61
CA ASN A 287 9.00 -38.71 22.03
C ASN A 287 10.25 -39.42 22.54
#